data_a882f3c45ee3730f673699805397e99b
#
_entry.id   a882f3c45ee3730f673699805397e99b
#
_cell.length_a   1.000
_cell.length_b   1.000
_cell.length_c   1.000
_cell.angle_alpha   90.00
_cell.angle_beta   90.00
_cell.angle_gamma   90.00
#
_symmetry.space_group_name_H-M   'P 1'
#
loop_
_entity.id
_entity.type
_entity.pdbx_description
1 polymer ?
#
loop_
_entity_poly.entity_id
_entity_poly.type
_entity_poly.pdbx_seq_one_letter_code
_entity_poly.pdbx_strand_id
1 'polypeptide(L)'
;HVLSFMGARGGFSSLMVQVEADGERVEILAGATDAGPAGTGPLLLREFLAQQPWIGRFVFGGAARIPIRRPYDRFAAEGIALLGDAACQTFPAHGSGVGSGLVAARMLADAVQPFDDPGCPEAMWTYQATFQRERGGVHAAYDVLRRASQRLDEPTVAALMEHGLVNANNTWSTLNQQIPALPPEEVARMARGAASLRVRSVPLIASATRMPLIQRLYACYPLTPGARTLHAWARAAAALCGHRPDAQRPEGLPA
;
A
#
# COMPACT_ATOMS: atom_id res chain seq x y z
N HIS A 1 6.86 -19.93 -15.83
CA HIS A 1 7.87 -19.37 -14.92
C HIS A 1 7.59 -17.89 -14.73
N VAL A 2 7.70 -17.41 -13.50
CA VAL A 2 7.56 -15.99 -13.15
C VAL A 2 8.89 -15.49 -12.62
N LEU A 3 9.42 -14.42 -13.20
CA LEU A 3 10.57 -13.68 -12.70
C LEU A 3 10.08 -12.36 -12.14
N SER A 4 10.46 -12.05 -10.90
CA SER A 4 10.08 -10.81 -10.25
C SER A 4 11.33 -10.03 -9.82
N PHE A 5 11.44 -8.81 -10.31
CA PHE A 5 12.52 -7.89 -9.98
C PHE A 5 11.94 -6.75 -9.13
N MET A 6 12.23 -6.77 -7.84
CA MET A 6 11.81 -5.73 -6.90
C MET A 6 12.96 -4.73 -6.72
N GLY A 7 12.67 -3.44 -6.85
CA GLY A 7 13.70 -2.41 -6.71
C GLY A 7 14.76 -2.41 -7.83
N ALA A 8 14.46 -2.94 -9.00
CA ALA A 8 15.39 -3.11 -10.11
C ALA A 8 16.10 -1.82 -10.57
N ARG A 9 15.52 -0.66 -10.29
CA ARG A 9 16.09 0.68 -10.51
C ARG A 9 16.10 1.49 -9.22
N GLY A 10 16.12 0.81 -8.08
CA GLY A 10 15.96 1.42 -6.76
C GLY A 10 14.52 1.80 -6.44
N GLY A 11 14.30 2.21 -5.21
CA GLY A 11 13.03 2.72 -4.72
C GLY A 11 11.87 1.74 -4.81
N PHE A 12 10.69 2.29 -5.04
CA PHE A 12 9.47 1.52 -5.27
C PHE A 12 9.30 1.28 -6.77
N SER A 13 10.01 0.28 -7.27
CA SER A 13 9.92 -0.19 -8.65
C SER A 13 9.77 -1.71 -8.68
N SER A 14 8.97 -2.22 -9.59
CA SER A 14 8.78 -3.65 -9.79
C SER A 14 8.68 -3.96 -11.27
N LEU A 15 9.27 -5.08 -11.66
CA LEU A 15 9.12 -5.67 -12.97
C LEU A 15 8.83 -7.16 -12.77
N MET A 16 7.70 -7.61 -13.24
CA MET A 16 7.32 -9.03 -13.24
C MET A 16 7.23 -9.50 -14.68
N VAL A 17 7.90 -10.61 -14.97
CA VAL A 17 7.90 -11.23 -16.29
C VAL A 17 7.39 -12.65 -16.13
N GLN A 18 6.28 -12.96 -16.76
CA GLN A 18 5.70 -14.29 -16.78
C GLN A 18 5.71 -14.83 -18.20
N VAL A 19 6.39 -15.95 -18.41
CA VAL A 19 6.33 -16.70 -19.67
C VAL A 19 5.24 -17.75 -19.52
N GLU A 20 4.29 -17.77 -20.45
CA GLU A 20 3.23 -18.79 -20.49
C GLU A 20 3.82 -20.19 -20.71
N ALA A 21 3.02 -21.22 -20.41
CA ALA A 21 3.49 -22.60 -20.43
C ALA A 21 3.89 -23.07 -21.85
N ASP A 22 3.28 -22.53 -22.88
CA ASP A 22 3.58 -22.80 -24.30
C ASP A 22 4.85 -22.07 -24.79
N GLY A 23 5.35 -21.09 -24.04
CA GLY A 23 6.51 -20.28 -24.41
C GLY A 23 6.26 -19.25 -25.51
N GLU A 24 5.02 -19.12 -25.98
CA GLU A 24 4.67 -18.22 -27.10
C GLU A 24 4.31 -16.82 -26.65
N ARG A 25 3.87 -16.66 -25.38
CA ARG A 25 3.45 -15.38 -24.81
C ARG A 25 4.22 -15.03 -23.56
N VAL A 26 4.45 -13.74 -23.41
CA VAL A 26 5.09 -13.15 -22.24
C VAL A 26 4.18 -12.03 -21.71
N GLU A 27 3.81 -12.13 -20.44
CA GLU A 27 3.15 -11.06 -19.72
C GLU A 27 4.17 -10.27 -18.92
N ILE A 28 4.14 -8.95 -19.04
CA ILE A 28 5.07 -8.07 -18.33
C ILE A 28 4.28 -7.02 -17.59
N LEU A 29 4.44 -6.98 -16.27
CA LEU A 29 3.93 -5.93 -15.41
C LEU A 29 5.09 -5.07 -14.91
N ALA A 30 5.09 -3.80 -15.27
CA ALA A 30 6.07 -2.83 -14.80
C ALA A 30 5.37 -1.73 -13.98
N GLY A 31 5.81 -1.55 -12.74
CA GLY A 31 5.28 -0.53 -11.84
C GLY A 31 6.40 0.31 -11.21
N ALA A 32 6.19 1.63 -11.13
CA ALA A 32 7.08 2.54 -10.43
C ALA A 32 6.30 3.75 -9.91
N THR A 33 6.84 4.42 -8.90
CA THR A 33 6.30 5.71 -8.44
C THR A 33 7.05 6.86 -9.12
N ASP A 34 6.33 7.88 -9.58
CA ASP A 34 6.91 9.05 -10.25
C ASP A 34 7.99 9.77 -9.40
N ALA A 35 7.93 9.60 -8.07
CA ALA A 35 8.89 10.19 -7.14
C ALA A 35 10.16 9.35 -6.92
N GLY A 36 10.24 8.17 -7.52
CA GLY A 36 11.38 7.25 -7.38
C GLY A 36 12.42 7.42 -8.48
N PRO A 37 13.62 6.85 -8.29
CA PRO A 37 14.71 6.90 -9.29
C PRO A 37 14.40 6.10 -10.56
N ALA A 38 13.44 5.17 -10.51
CA ALA A 38 13.05 4.35 -11.65
C ALA A 38 12.19 5.10 -12.69
N GLY A 39 11.75 6.34 -12.39
CA GLY A 39 10.80 7.06 -13.24
C GLY A 39 9.41 6.40 -13.25
N THR A 40 8.81 6.22 -14.42
CA THR A 40 7.47 5.66 -14.56
C THR A 40 7.47 4.19 -14.97
N GLY A 41 6.38 3.46 -14.68
CA GLY A 41 6.22 2.07 -15.14
C GLY A 41 6.40 1.89 -16.65
N PRO A 42 5.79 2.74 -17.51
CA PRO A 42 6.04 2.70 -18.96
C PRO A 42 7.50 2.92 -19.37
N LEU A 43 8.24 3.76 -18.66
CA LEU A 43 9.67 3.95 -18.94
C LEU A 43 10.46 2.70 -18.57
N LEU A 44 10.22 2.14 -17.38
CA LEU A 44 10.85 0.91 -16.92
C LEU A 44 10.59 -0.26 -17.91
N LEU A 45 9.34 -0.39 -18.36
CA LEU A 45 8.97 -1.41 -19.36
C LEU A 45 9.73 -1.22 -20.67
N ARG A 46 9.81 0.01 -21.18
CA ARG A 46 10.50 0.31 -22.44
C ARG A 46 11.98 -0.03 -22.36
N GLU A 47 12.64 0.35 -21.27
CA GLU A 47 14.05 0.05 -21.04
C GLU A 47 14.31 -1.45 -20.92
N PHE A 48 13.43 -2.18 -20.26
CA PHE A 48 13.51 -3.63 -20.17
C PHE A 48 13.37 -4.28 -21.57
N LEU A 49 12.34 -3.91 -22.31
CA LEU A 49 12.10 -4.46 -23.65
C LEU A 49 13.27 -4.19 -24.62
N ALA A 50 13.92 -3.03 -24.52
CA ALA A 50 15.09 -2.72 -25.35
C ALA A 50 16.29 -3.65 -25.10
N GLN A 51 16.35 -4.30 -23.95
CA GLN A 51 17.40 -5.25 -23.57
C GLN A 51 17.00 -6.72 -23.79
N GLN A 52 15.77 -6.97 -24.28
CA GLN A 52 15.22 -8.33 -24.43
C GLN A 52 14.82 -8.61 -25.89
N PRO A 53 15.78 -8.85 -26.79
CA PRO A 53 15.51 -9.03 -28.23
C PRO A 53 14.67 -10.27 -28.55
N TRP A 54 14.54 -11.21 -27.61
CA TRP A 54 13.71 -12.40 -27.77
C TRP A 54 12.21 -12.11 -27.59
N ILE A 55 11.83 -10.96 -26.99
CA ILE A 55 10.44 -10.54 -26.85
C ILE A 55 10.00 -9.89 -28.17
N GLY A 56 9.00 -10.50 -28.77
CA GLY A 56 8.54 -10.10 -30.10
C GLY A 56 7.48 -8.99 -30.07
N ARG A 57 6.46 -9.18 -30.85
CA ARG A 57 5.42 -8.20 -31.11
C ARG A 57 4.54 -7.95 -29.87
N PHE A 58 4.21 -6.68 -29.61
CA PHE A 58 3.17 -6.29 -28.64
C PHE A 58 1.80 -6.81 -29.12
N VAL A 59 1.08 -7.50 -28.24
CA VAL A 59 -0.23 -8.08 -28.53
C VAL A 59 -1.35 -7.22 -27.93
N PHE A 60 -1.29 -6.96 -26.62
CA PHE A 60 -2.22 -6.07 -25.93
C PHE A 60 -1.59 -5.59 -24.63
N GLY A 61 -2.17 -4.56 -24.04
CA GLY A 61 -1.77 -4.00 -22.76
C GLY A 61 -2.04 -2.51 -22.70
N GLY A 62 -1.68 -1.91 -21.59
CA GLY A 62 -1.88 -0.48 -21.37
C GLY A 62 -1.18 -0.01 -20.10
N ALA A 63 -1.34 1.27 -19.79
CA ALA A 63 -0.80 1.87 -18.58
C ALA A 63 -1.94 2.56 -17.81
N ALA A 64 -1.88 2.45 -16.49
CA ALA A 64 -2.81 3.11 -15.59
C ALA A 64 -2.06 3.68 -14.39
N ARG A 65 -2.68 4.63 -13.69
CA ARG A 65 -2.23 5.10 -12.40
C ARG A 65 -3.11 4.51 -11.32
N ILE A 66 -2.50 3.96 -10.29
CA ILE A 66 -3.20 3.43 -9.12
C ILE A 66 -2.85 4.26 -7.88
N PRO A 67 -3.82 4.50 -6.98
CA PRO A 67 -3.58 5.31 -5.78
C PRO A 67 -2.87 4.47 -4.73
N ILE A 68 -1.56 4.58 -4.66
CA ILE A 68 -0.75 3.90 -3.64
C ILE A 68 -0.57 4.83 -2.45
N ARG A 69 -1.51 4.78 -1.52
CA ARG A 69 -1.49 5.54 -0.27
C ARG A 69 -2.38 4.88 0.78
N ARG A 70 -2.36 5.39 2.02
CA ARG A 70 -3.35 5.02 3.03
C ARG A 70 -4.78 5.33 2.55
N PRO A 71 -5.81 4.58 2.99
CA PRO A 71 -7.20 4.88 2.68
C PRO A 71 -7.57 6.31 3.06
N TYR A 72 -8.55 6.89 2.38
CA TYR A 72 -9.12 8.18 2.77
C TYR A 72 -9.64 8.13 4.20
N ASP A 73 -9.63 9.27 4.89
CA ASP A 73 -10.14 9.39 6.26
C ASP A 73 -11.65 9.13 6.31
N ARG A 74 -12.36 9.46 5.23
CA ARG A 74 -13.77 9.18 5.00
C ARG A 74 -13.97 8.76 3.55
N PHE A 75 -14.64 7.62 3.32
CA PHE A 75 -14.92 7.06 1.99
C PHE A 75 -16.35 6.50 1.87
N ALA A 76 -17.22 6.82 2.84
CA ALA A 76 -18.64 6.52 2.77
C ALA A 76 -19.47 7.69 3.30
N ALA A 77 -20.65 7.86 2.74
CA ALA A 77 -21.67 8.82 3.13
C ALA A 77 -23.04 8.22 2.85
N GLU A 78 -24.12 8.86 3.32
CA GLU A 78 -25.49 8.43 3.03
C GLU A 78 -25.67 8.15 1.53
N GLY A 79 -26.15 6.96 1.21
CA GLY A 79 -26.39 6.50 -0.15
C GLY A 79 -25.15 6.19 -1.00
N ILE A 80 -23.93 6.35 -0.47
CA ILE A 80 -22.71 6.14 -1.27
C ILE A 80 -21.56 5.53 -0.45
N ALA A 81 -20.92 4.52 -1.01
CA ALA A 81 -19.67 3.96 -0.50
C ALA A 81 -18.64 3.83 -1.63
N LEU A 82 -17.42 4.27 -1.37
CA LEU A 82 -16.28 4.04 -2.25
C LEU A 82 -15.58 2.74 -1.88
N LEU A 83 -15.11 2.02 -2.89
CA LEU A 83 -14.41 0.74 -2.77
C LEU A 83 -13.14 0.73 -3.61
N GLY A 84 -12.20 -0.13 -3.24
CA GLY A 84 -10.99 -0.37 -4.00
C GLY A 84 -10.16 0.89 -4.23
N ASP A 85 -9.74 1.13 -5.45
CA ASP A 85 -8.91 2.27 -5.82
C ASP A 85 -9.60 3.62 -5.56
N ALA A 86 -10.93 3.69 -5.73
CA ALA A 86 -11.70 4.90 -5.43
C ALA A 86 -11.64 5.32 -3.96
N ALA A 87 -11.42 4.36 -3.05
CA ALA A 87 -11.25 4.60 -1.61
C ALA A 87 -9.76 4.57 -1.16
N CYS A 88 -8.82 4.48 -2.09
CA CYS A 88 -7.41 4.23 -1.83
C CYS A 88 -7.18 2.95 -0.98
N GLN A 89 -7.91 1.87 -1.30
CA GLN A 89 -7.80 0.59 -0.61
C GLN A 89 -6.83 -0.38 -1.30
N THR A 90 -6.09 0.09 -2.30
CA THR A 90 -4.95 -0.64 -2.87
C THR A 90 -3.86 -0.82 -1.83
N PHE A 91 -3.31 -2.02 -1.71
CA PHE A 91 -2.28 -2.28 -0.69
C PHE A 91 -0.97 -1.59 -1.04
N PRO A 92 -0.47 -0.66 -0.19
CA PRO A 92 0.62 0.24 -0.59
C PRO A 92 1.98 -0.42 -0.80
N ALA A 93 2.23 -1.58 -0.20
CA ALA A 93 3.54 -2.22 -0.28
C ALA A 93 3.88 -2.76 -1.68
N HIS A 94 2.86 -3.19 -2.43
CA HIS A 94 3.07 -3.80 -3.76
C HIS A 94 2.02 -3.42 -4.81
N GLY A 95 1.08 -2.53 -4.48
CA GLY A 95 0.09 -2.02 -5.44
C GLY A 95 -1.04 -2.98 -5.81
N SER A 96 -1.21 -4.11 -5.10
CA SER A 96 -2.30 -5.03 -5.36
C SER A 96 -3.62 -4.51 -4.78
N GLY A 97 -4.64 -4.37 -5.64
CA GLY A 97 -5.96 -3.86 -5.28
C GLY A 97 -7.05 -4.93 -5.27
N VAL A 98 -6.92 -6.00 -6.05
CA VAL A 98 -7.98 -7.00 -6.24
C VAL A 98 -8.39 -7.66 -4.92
N GLY A 99 -7.45 -8.23 -4.18
CA GLY A 99 -7.73 -8.88 -2.91
C GLY A 99 -8.29 -7.92 -1.86
N SER A 100 -7.69 -6.72 -1.73
CA SER A 100 -8.19 -5.68 -0.83
C SER A 100 -9.60 -5.22 -1.21
N GLY A 101 -9.87 -5.07 -2.52
CA GLY A 101 -11.19 -4.69 -3.04
C GLY A 101 -12.26 -5.74 -2.75
N LEU A 102 -11.95 -7.03 -2.91
CA LEU A 102 -12.87 -8.12 -2.56
C LEU A 102 -13.19 -8.16 -1.06
N VAL A 103 -12.17 -7.96 -0.22
CA VAL A 103 -12.37 -7.87 1.24
C VAL A 103 -13.24 -6.66 1.59
N ALA A 104 -12.99 -5.49 0.99
CA ALA A 104 -13.78 -4.28 1.21
C ALA A 104 -15.23 -4.47 0.74
N ALA A 105 -15.45 -5.11 -0.40
CA ALA A 105 -16.79 -5.42 -0.91
C ALA A 105 -17.55 -6.37 0.03
N ARG A 106 -16.88 -7.38 0.58
CA ARG A 106 -17.48 -8.27 1.60
C ARG A 106 -17.84 -7.49 2.85
N MET A 107 -16.94 -6.63 3.35
CA MET A 107 -17.21 -5.80 4.52
C MET A 107 -18.39 -4.85 4.30
N LEU A 108 -18.52 -4.27 3.09
CA LEU A 108 -19.69 -3.45 2.75
C LEU A 108 -20.97 -4.29 2.76
N ALA A 109 -20.97 -5.45 2.10
CA ALA A 109 -22.13 -6.34 2.07
C ALA A 109 -22.59 -6.74 3.48
N ASP A 110 -21.65 -7.13 4.34
CA ASP A 110 -21.94 -7.49 5.73
C ASP A 110 -22.45 -6.29 6.56
N ALA A 111 -21.94 -5.08 6.28
CA ALA A 111 -22.34 -3.87 6.98
C ALA A 111 -23.76 -3.39 6.62
N VAL A 112 -24.20 -3.58 5.37
CA VAL A 112 -25.52 -3.13 4.92
C VAL A 112 -26.63 -4.15 5.19
N GLN A 113 -26.30 -5.42 5.28
CA GLN A 113 -27.26 -6.52 5.43
C GLN A 113 -28.24 -6.36 6.61
N PRO A 114 -27.87 -5.84 7.79
CA PRO A 114 -28.78 -5.72 8.93
C PRO A 114 -29.81 -4.57 8.82
N PHE A 115 -29.73 -3.74 7.78
CA PHE A 115 -30.54 -2.53 7.65
C PHE A 115 -31.58 -2.66 6.53
N ASP A 116 -32.81 -2.20 6.77
CA ASP A 116 -33.85 -2.13 5.76
C ASP A 116 -33.48 -1.15 4.62
N ASP A 117 -32.85 -0.03 4.97
CA ASP A 117 -32.20 0.87 4.02
C ASP A 117 -30.69 0.64 4.02
N PRO A 118 -30.14 -0.04 3.01
CA PRO A 118 -28.71 -0.30 2.92
C PRO A 118 -27.88 0.97 2.72
N GLY A 119 -28.49 2.08 2.31
CA GLY A 119 -27.84 3.38 2.11
C GLY A 119 -27.86 4.29 3.34
N CYS A 120 -28.49 3.88 4.43
CA CYS A 120 -28.58 4.72 5.63
C CYS A 120 -27.22 5.11 6.22
N PRO A 121 -27.11 6.25 6.89
CA PRO A 121 -25.85 6.72 7.48
C PRO A 121 -25.16 5.70 8.38
N GLU A 122 -25.92 4.94 9.15
CA GLU A 122 -25.43 3.93 10.08
C GLU A 122 -24.78 2.75 9.36
N ALA A 123 -25.42 2.25 8.29
CA ALA A 123 -24.87 1.17 7.45
C ALA A 123 -23.55 1.60 6.80
N MET A 124 -23.55 2.78 6.21
CA MET A 124 -22.38 3.36 5.54
C MET A 124 -21.23 3.62 6.52
N TRP A 125 -21.56 4.10 7.73
CA TRP A 125 -20.54 4.29 8.76
C TRP A 125 -19.99 2.98 9.29
N THR A 126 -20.83 1.97 9.47
CA THR A 126 -20.43 0.63 9.89
C THR A 126 -19.39 0.05 8.94
N TYR A 127 -19.64 0.10 7.64
CA TYR A 127 -18.65 -0.33 6.63
C TYR A 127 -17.32 0.41 6.79
N GLN A 128 -17.35 1.73 6.80
CA GLN A 128 -16.16 2.57 6.88
C GLN A 128 -15.37 2.31 8.17
N ALA A 129 -16.06 2.26 9.32
CA ALA A 129 -15.43 2.03 10.60
C ALA A 129 -14.80 0.63 10.69
N THR A 130 -15.49 -0.39 10.21
CA THR A 130 -14.98 -1.77 10.15
C THR A 130 -13.72 -1.84 9.31
N PHE A 131 -13.75 -1.33 8.07
CA PHE A 131 -12.58 -1.35 7.21
C PHE A 131 -11.39 -0.60 7.83
N GLN A 132 -11.60 0.61 8.35
CA GLN A 132 -10.53 1.40 8.95
C GLN A 132 -9.89 0.69 10.14
N ARG A 133 -10.70 0.07 11.00
CA ARG A 133 -10.21 -0.61 12.20
C ARG A 133 -9.49 -1.92 11.92
N GLU A 134 -9.96 -2.68 10.94
CA GLU A 134 -9.41 -4.02 10.65
C GLU A 134 -8.31 -4.00 9.58
N ARG A 135 -8.41 -3.11 8.59
CA ARG A 135 -7.51 -3.07 7.44
C ARG A 135 -6.76 -1.76 7.28
N GLY A 136 -7.41 -0.64 7.58
CA GLY A 136 -6.85 0.70 7.37
C GLY A 136 -5.52 0.91 8.05
N GLY A 137 -5.35 0.39 9.28
CA GLY A 137 -4.09 0.49 10.03
C GLY A 137 -2.91 -0.19 9.34
N VAL A 138 -3.14 -1.37 8.75
CA VAL A 138 -2.11 -2.09 8.00
C VAL A 138 -1.76 -1.32 6.72
N HIS A 139 -2.75 -0.86 5.96
CA HIS A 139 -2.53 -0.04 4.77
C HIS A 139 -1.74 1.24 5.09
N ALA A 140 -2.11 1.95 6.14
CA ALA A 140 -1.44 3.18 6.55
C ALA A 140 0.01 2.94 7.02
N ALA A 141 0.26 1.85 7.73
CA ALA A 141 1.59 1.45 8.17
C ALA A 141 2.51 1.17 6.97
N TYR A 142 2.01 0.40 5.99
CA TYR A 142 2.78 0.13 4.78
C TYR A 142 2.93 1.32 3.85
N ASP A 143 1.98 2.27 3.85
CA ASP A 143 2.17 3.53 3.11
C ASP A 143 3.34 4.36 3.67
N VAL A 144 3.49 4.42 4.98
CA VAL A 144 4.63 5.09 5.62
C VAL A 144 5.95 4.39 5.25
N LEU A 145 6.00 3.07 5.32
CA LEU A 145 7.18 2.27 4.95
C LEU A 145 7.52 2.44 3.46
N ARG A 146 6.53 2.35 2.58
CA ARG A 146 6.69 2.55 1.14
C ARG A 146 7.29 3.92 0.81
N ARG A 147 6.81 5.00 1.42
CA ARG A 147 7.32 6.35 1.18
C ARG A 147 8.77 6.52 1.65
N ALA A 148 9.18 5.80 2.69
CA ALA A 148 10.58 5.75 3.10
C ALA A 148 11.43 4.99 2.08
N SER A 149 10.91 3.86 1.55
CA SER A 149 11.65 3.02 0.60
C SER A 149 11.70 3.59 -0.82
N GLN A 150 10.72 4.38 -1.23
CA GLN A 150 10.65 4.88 -2.62
C GLN A 150 11.82 5.78 -3.05
N ARG A 151 12.63 6.26 -2.11
CA ARG A 151 13.80 7.12 -2.35
C ARG A 151 15.13 6.37 -2.29
N LEU A 152 15.09 5.07 -2.05
CA LEU A 152 16.30 4.26 -1.95
C LEU A 152 16.87 4.00 -3.34
N ASP A 153 18.18 4.07 -3.46
CA ASP A 153 18.88 3.65 -4.66
C ASP A 153 19.04 2.11 -4.70
N GLU A 154 19.35 1.59 -5.87
CA GLU A 154 19.53 0.14 -6.08
C GLU A 154 20.60 -0.48 -5.16
N PRO A 155 21.80 0.12 -4.96
CA PRO A 155 22.78 -0.41 -4.03
C PRO A 155 22.27 -0.49 -2.59
N THR A 156 21.45 0.47 -2.17
CA THR A 156 20.85 0.44 -0.83
C THR A 156 19.81 -0.68 -0.71
N VAL A 157 18.98 -0.88 -1.72
CA VAL A 157 18.01 -2.00 -1.73
C VAL A 157 18.74 -3.34 -1.66
N ALA A 158 19.80 -3.54 -2.44
CA ALA A 158 20.62 -4.74 -2.41
C ALA A 158 21.22 -4.96 -1.00
N ALA A 159 21.78 -3.93 -0.41
CA ALA A 159 22.36 -3.99 0.93
C ALA A 159 21.31 -4.30 2.02
N LEU A 160 20.05 -3.84 1.88
CA LEU A 160 18.97 -4.21 2.80
C LEU A 160 18.69 -5.72 2.77
N MET A 161 18.75 -6.34 1.59
CA MET A 161 18.60 -7.80 1.44
C MET A 161 19.81 -8.55 2.03
N GLU A 162 21.01 -8.13 1.68
CA GLU A 162 22.27 -8.70 2.16
C GLU A 162 22.37 -8.71 3.71
N HIS A 163 21.94 -7.62 4.34
CA HIS A 163 21.94 -7.48 5.78
C HIS A 163 20.66 -8.00 6.47
N GLY A 164 19.74 -8.65 5.72
CA GLY A 164 18.55 -9.32 6.26
C GLY A 164 17.44 -8.40 6.77
N LEU A 165 17.46 -7.11 6.40
CA LEU A 165 16.36 -6.19 6.71
C LEU A 165 15.16 -6.45 5.79
N VAL A 166 15.42 -6.90 4.57
CA VAL A 166 14.41 -7.50 3.67
C VAL A 166 14.72 -8.98 3.60
N ASN A 167 13.77 -9.82 4.01
CA ASN A 167 13.95 -11.27 4.10
C ASN A 167 12.64 -12.00 3.74
N ALA A 168 12.68 -13.32 3.64
CA ALA A 168 11.54 -14.14 3.24
C ALA A 168 10.33 -13.95 4.18
N ASN A 169 10.54 -13.84 5.50
CA ASN A 169 9.45 -13.71 6.46
C ASN A 169 8.68 -12.39 6.28
N ASN A 170 9.40 -11.26 6.26
CA ASN A 170 8.74 -9.97 6.09
C ASN A 170 8.19 -9.77 4.67
N THR A 171 8.82 -10.34 3.65
CA THR A 171 8.31 -10.35 2.28
C THR A 171 7.01 -11.16 2.21
N TRP A 172 6.97 -12.37 2.79
CA TRP A 172 5.77 -13.21 2.82
C TRP A 172 4.61 -12.53 3.55
N SER A 173 4.88 -11.93 4.72
CA SER A 173 3.88 -11.18 5.47
C SER A 173 3.33 -10.00 4.66
N THR A 174 4.21 -9.29 3.95
CA THR A 174 3.83 -8.18 3.07
C THR A 174 2.92 -8.66 1.93
N LEU A 175 3.26 -9.77 1.27
CA LEU A 175 2.43 -10.36 0.21
C LEU A 175 1.05 -10.78 0.72
N ASN A 176 0.96 -11.23 1.97
CA ASN A 176 -0.30 -11.57 2.65
C ASN A 176 -1.00 -10.36 3.29
N GLN A 177 -0.53 -9.15 3.04
CA GLN A 177 -1.09 -7.90 3.59
C GLN A 177 -1.16 -7.91 5.13
N GLN A 178 -0.13 -8.43 5.76
CA GLN A 178 0.01 -8.54 7.21
C GLN A 178 1.28 -7.83 7.67
N ILE A 179 1.28 -7.36 8.91
CA ILE A 179 2.51 -6.92 9.56
C ILE A 179 3.25 -8.16 10.08
N PRO A 180 4.54 -8.31 9.77
CA PRO A 180 5.29 -9.48 10.18
C PRO A 180 5.35 -9.60 11.71
N ALA A 181 5.13 -10.80 12.21
CA ALA A 181 5.54 -11.13 13.56
C ALA A 181 7.06 -11.29 13.57
N LEU A 182 7.73 -10.48 14.38
CA LEU A 182 9.19 -10.48 14.49
C LEU A 182 9.60 -11.09 15.82
N PRO A 183 10.09 -12.35 15.84
CA PRO A 183 10.68 -12.95 17.03
C PRO A 183 11.89 -12.13 17.51
N PRO A 184 12.22 -12.17 18.83
CA PRO A 184 13.33 -11.39 19.38
C PRO A 184 14.67 -11.58 18.66
N GLU A 185 14.97 -12.80 18.23
CA GLU A 185 16.18 -13.14 17.47
C GLU A 185 16.19 -12.47 16.08
N GLU A 186 15.06 -12.37 15.43
CA GLU A 186 14.93 -11.68 14.14
C GLU A 186 15.07 -10.17 14.31
N VAL A 187 14.46 -9.60 15.33
CA VAL A 187 14.65 -8.19 15.71
C VAL A 187 16.13 -7.89 15.97
N ALA A 188 16.82 -8.75 16.73
CA ALA A 188 18.23 -8.59 17.01
C ALA A 188 19.11 -8.70 15.74
N ARG A 189 18.77 -9.61 14.82
CA ARG A 189 19.44 -9.74 13.52
C ARG A 189 19.25 -8.48 12.67
N MET A 190 18.01 -8.01 12.55
CA MET A 190 17.68 -6.79 11.79
C MET A 190 18.36 -5.55 12.41
N ALA A 191 18.44 -5.45 13.73
CA ALA A 191 19.15 -4.36 14.40
C ALA A 191 20.64 -4.34 14.06
N ARG A 192 21.30 -5.51 14.03
CA ARG A 192 22.72 -5.62 13.61
C ARG A 192 22.89 -5.21 12.14
N GLY A 193 22.02 -5.69 11.25
CA GLY A 193 22.02 -5.30 9.84
C GLY A 193 21.83 -3.80 9.65
N ALA A 194 20.88 -3.20 10.39
CA ALA A 194 20.64 -1.77 10.37
C ALA A 194 21.86 -0.95 10.84
N ALA A 195 22.55 -1.41 11.88
CA ALA A 195 23.78 -0.78 12.36
C ALA A 195 24.88 -0.78 11.29
N SER A 196 25.00 -1.85 10.50
CA SER A 196 25.94 -1.93 9.38
C SER A 196 25.62 -0.94 8.25
N LEU A 197 24.34 -0.68 7.99
CA LEU A 197 23.89 0.25 6.97
C LEU A 197 23.89 1.72 7.42
N ARG A 198 24.06 1.98 8.72
CA ARG A 198 24.17 3.33 9.32
C ARG A 198 23.02 4.26 8.88
N VAL A 199 23.36 5.45 8.38
CA VAL A 199 22.41 6.52 8.01
C VAL A 199 21.39 6.09 6.95
N ARG A 200 21.76 5.17 6.06
CA ARG A 200 20.86 4.72 4.97
C ARG A 200 19.62 3.96 5.46
N SER A 201 19.70 3.30 6.62
CA SER A 201 18.58 2.55 7.21
C SER A 201 17.66 3.41 8.10
N VAL A 202 18.08 4.59 8.52
CA VAL A 202 17.35 5.44 9.48
C VAL A 202 15.90 5.73 9.06
N PRO A 203 15.59 6.13 7.81
CA PRO A 203 14.20 6.41 7.41
C PRO A 203 13.30 5.16 7.48
N LEU A 204 13.85 3.99 7.15
CA LEU A 204 13.10 2.73 7.19
C LEU A 204 12.84 2.30 8.63
N ILE A 205 13.84 2.38 9.51
CA ILE A 205 13.69 2.07 10.93
C ILE A 205 12.67 3.00 11.57
N ALA A 206 12.79 4.31 11.35
CA ALA A 206 11.84 5.30 11.84
C ALA A 206 10.40 5.05 11.33
N SER A 207 10.25 4.54 10.12
CA SER A 207 8.96 4.14 9.58
C SER A 207 8.45 2.86 10.24
N ALA A 208 9.28 1.85 10.37
CA ALA A 208 8.93 0.58 10.99
C ALA A 208 8.50 0.75 12.46
N THR A 209 9.19 1.59 13.24
CA THR A 209 8.83 1.87 14.64
C THR A 209 7.48 2.60 14.80
N ARG A 210 7.00 3.29 13.76
CA ARG A 210 5.67 3.93 13.75
C ARG A 210 4.53 2.94 13.45
N MET A 211 4.80 1.82 12.80
CA MET A 211 3.76 0.88 12.35
C MET A 211 2.82 0.41 13.48
N PRO A 212 3.31 -0.01 14.66
CA PRO A 212 2.41 -0.40 15.76
C PRO A 212 1.53 0.76 16.28
N LEU A 213 2.07 1.98 16.31
CA LEU A 213 1.31 3.17 16.74
C LEU A 213 0.21 3.51 15.74
N ILE A 214 0.50 3.39 14.44
CA ILE A 214 -0.47 3.58 13.36
C ILE A 214 -1.60 2.56 13.51
N GLN A 215 -1.28 1.27 13.70
CA GLN A 215 -2.30 0.24 13.89
C GLN A 215 -3.21 0.55 15.10
N ARG A 216 -2.63 0.93 16.24
CA ARG A 216 -3.39 1.28 17.44
C ARG A 216 -4.31 2.48 17.20
N LEU A 217 -3.82 3.51 16.50
CA LEU A 217 -4.64 4.67 16.16
C LEU A 217 -5.83 4.29 15.27
N TYR A 218 -5.60 3.44 14.26
CA TYR A 218 -6.67 2.97 13.38
C TYR A 218 -7.66 2.05 14.11
N ALA A 219 -7.20 1.22 15.03
CA ALA A 219 -8.10 0.44 15.91
C ALA A 219 -9.02 1.32 16.75
N CYS A 220 -8.67 2.59 16.97
CA CYS A 220 -9.49 3.60 17.65
C CYS A 220 -10.30 4.47 16.68
N TYR A 221 -10.45 4.08 15.40
CA TYR A 221 -11.34 4.82 14.50
C TYR A 221 -12.74 4.94 15.08
N PRO A 222 -13.42 6.12 14.98
CA PRO A 222 -14.72 6.34 15.60
C PRO A 222 -15.77 5.30 15.16
N LEU A 223 -16.46 4.68 16.12
CA LEU A 223 -17.51 3.69 15.84
C LEU A 223 -18.84 4.34 15.44
N THR A 224 -19.03 5.59 15.80
CA THR A 224 -20.24 6.34 15.48
C THR A 224 -19.91 7.59 14.68
N PRO A 225 -20.79 8.03 13.78
CA PRO A 225 -20.58 9.25 13.02
C PRO A 225 -20.51 10.46 13.95
N GLY A 226 -19.45 11.24 13.78
CA GLY A 226 -19.25 12.47 14.55
C GLY A 226 -18.15 13.31 13.94
N ALA A 227 -18.50 14.51 13.45
CA ALA A 227 -17.56 15.38 12.76
C ALA A 227 -16.32 15.73 13.60
N ARG A 228 -16.52 16.03 14.89
CA ARG A 228 -15.42 16.40 15.80
C ARG A 228 -14.48 15.24 16.10
N THR A 229 -15.03 14.05 16.38
CA THR A 229 -14.25 12.84 16.67
C THR A 229 -13.47 12.37 15.44
N LEU A 230 -14.11 12.38 14.27
CA LEU A 230 -13.45 12.06 13.00
C LEU A 230 -12.34 13.06 12.69
N HIS A 231 -12.59 14.36 12.86
CA HIS A 231 -11.58 15.39 12.62
C HIS A 231 -10.36 15.23 13.55
N ALA A 232 -10.58 14.99 14.83
CA ALA A 232 -9.50 14.74 15.79
C ALA A 232 -8.69 13.51 15.41
N TRP A 233 -9.35 12.41 15.06
CA TRP A 233 -8.71 11.19 14.59
C TRP A 233 -7.92 11.42 13.30
N ALA A 234 -8.51 12.09 12.30
CA ALA A 234 -7.87 12.38 11.02
C ALA A 234 -6.60 13.24 11.18
N ARG A 235 -6.61 14.22 12.07
CA ARG A 235 -5.41 15.01 12.39
C ARG A 235 -4.31 14.15 13.03
N ALA A 236 -4.67 13.27 13.96
CA ALA A 236 -3.71 12.35 14.56
C ALA A 236 -3.13 11.37 13.52
N ALA A 237 -3.98 10.82 12.65
CA ALA A 237 -3.57 9.95 11.56
C ALA A 237 -2.65 10.68 10.57
N ALA A 238 -2.98 11.90 10.20
CA ALA A 238 -2.17 12.72 9.31
C ALA A 238 -0.78 13.02 9.92
N ALA A 239 -0.74 13.39 11.19
CA ALA A 239 0.53 13.66 11.90
C ALA A 239 1.40 12.40 12.00
N LEU A 240 0.82 11.27 12.39
CA LEU A 240 1.55 10.02 12.57
C LEU A 240 2.03 9.42 11.24
N CYS A 241 1.19 9.50 10.20
CA CYS A 241 1.53 9.01 8.86
C CYS A 241 2.34 10.03 8.03
N GLY A 242 2.54 11.27 8.48
CA GLY A 242 3.28 12.29 7.73
C GLY A 242 2.56 12.74 6.45
N HIS A 243 1.24 12.75 6.44
CA HIS A 243 0.39 13.33 5.40
C HIS A 243 -0.30 14.59 5.91
N ARG A 244 -0.78 15.42 4.98
CA ARG A 244 -1.82 16.39 5.34
C ARG A 244 -3.12 15.62 5.58
N PRO A 245 -4.02 16.07 6.48
CA PRO A 245 -5.38 15.54 6.54
C PRO A 245 -5.98 15.59 5.13
N ASP A 246 -6.78 14.60 4.76
CA ASP A 246 -7.50 14.69 3.49
C ASP A 246 -8.29 15.99 3.53
N ALA A 247 -8.04 16.86 2.54
CA ALA A 247 -8.58 18.20 2.54
C ALA A 247 -10.09 18.13 2.76
N GLN A 248 -10.57 18.70 3.85
CA GLN A 248 -11.99 18.97 3.99
C GLN A 248 -12.37 19.77 2.74
N ARG A 249 -13.40 19.31 2.06
CA ARG A 249 -13.97 20.04 0.94
C ARG A 249 -14.14 21.51 1.35
N PRO A 250 -13.75 22.48 0.53
CA PRO A 250 -14.08 23.86 0.83
C PRO A 250 -15.56 23.95 1.18
N GLU A 251 -15.89 24.57 2.29
CA GLU A 251 -17.25 24.90 2.65
C GLU A 251 -17.84 25.70 1.48
N GLY A 252 -18.83 25.17 0.77
CA GLY A 252 -19.46 25.93 -0.31
C GLY A 252 -20.00 25.13 -1.50
N LEU A 253 -19.94 23.81 -1.51
CA LEU A 253 -20.72 23.04 -2.49
C LEU A 253 -22.04 22.61 -1.85
N PRO A 254 -23.20 22.88 -2.49
CA PRO A 254 -24.51 22.51 -1.97
C PRO A 254 -24.57 21.00 -1.71
N ALA A 255 -25.35 20.65 -0.68
CA ALA A 255 -25.64 19.28 -0.26
C ALA A 255 -26.26 18.46 -1.37
#